data_aaf0e153eb3fb58dc83c4fb066c5e0b0
#
_entry.id   aaf0e153eb3fb58dc83c4fb066c5e0b0
#
_cell.length_a   1.000
_cell.length_b   1.000
_cell.length_c   1.000
_cell.angle_alpha   90.00
_cell.angle_beta   90.00
_cell.angle_gamma   90.00
#
_symmetry.space_group_name_H-M   'P 1'
#
loop_
_entity.id
_entity.type
_entity.pdbx_description
1 polymer ?
#
loop_
_entity_poly.entity_id
_entity_poly.type
_entity_poly.pdbx_seq_one_letter_code
_entity_poly.pdbx_strand_id
1 'polypeptide(L)'
;MFQTTTAIRKLHALKNRKKVIQGGTSAGKTFGILPILIDRCIRTPNLETSVVSESIPHLRRGCIRDFLKIMLLTNRFKDSQWNRSSLTYTFTNGSYIEFFSVEQPDKLRGARRNVLYVNEANNVPFEAYQQLSIRTSGDIWIDFNPTANFWAHKEVAGNDDADFITLTYLDNEALPQTIVKDIERAREKAKDSTYWSNWWQVYGLGQIGSLDG
;
A
#
# COMPACT_ATOMS: atom_id res chain seq x y z
N MET A 1 -12.97 13.01 11.32
CA MET A 1 -12.54 13.79 10.13
C MET A 1 -11.31 13.15 9.53
N PHE A 2 -11.24 13.02 8.18
CA PHE A 2 -10.05 12.50 7.51
C PHE A 2 -8.91 13.53 7.62
N GLN A 3 -7.71 13.06 7.99
CA GLN A 3 -6.56 13.93 8.20
C GLN A 3 -5.52 13.73 7.10
N THR A 4 -5.07 14.84 6.48
CA THR A 4 -3.95 14.82 5.55
C THR A 4 -2.63 14.76 6.33
N THR A 5 -1.87 13.69 6.12
CA THR A 5 -0.61 13.45 6.83
C THR A 5 0.60 13.82 5.99
N THR A 6 1.77 13.88 6.62
CA THR A 6 3.05 14.02 5.91
C THR A 6 3.27 12.86 4.93
N ALA A 7 2.86 11.64 5.31
CA ALA A 7 2.92 10.48 4.43
C ALA A 7 2.16 10.72 3.11
N ILE A 8 0.92 11.20 3.19
CA ILE A 8 0.13 11.52 1.99
C ILE A 8 0.84 12.56 1.12
N ARG A 9 1.38 13.62 1.72
CA ARG A 9 2.09 14.66 0.96
C ARG A 9 3.33 14.11 0.26
N LYS A 10 4.12 13.27 0.93
CA LYS A 10 5.30 12.64 0.33
C LYS A 10 4.92 11.70 -0.80
N LEU A 11 3.87 10.90 -0.63
CA LEU A 11 3.38 9.99 -1.67
C LEU A 11 2.86 10.75 -2.89
N HIS A 12 2.13 11.83 -2.66
CA HIS A 12 1.59 12.66 -3.73
C HIS A 12 2.69 13.34 -4.56
N ALA A 13 3.85 13.59 -3.97
CA ALA A 13 4.98 14.23 -4.64
C ALA A 13 5.78 13.28 -5.53
N LEU A 14 5.55 11.97 -5.48
CA LEU A 14 6.24 10.99 -6.32
C LEU A 14 5.83 11.16 -7.78
N LYS A 15 6.80 11.10 -8.70
CA LYS A 15 6.60 11.45 -10.11
C LYS A 15 6.76 10.29 -11.07
N ASN A 16 7.61 9.32 -10.75
CA ASN A 16 7.89 8.21 -11.65
C ASN A 16 6.75 7.20 -11.65
N ARG A 17 6.67 6.43 -12.72
CA ARG A 17 5.62 5.45 -12.96
C ARG A 17 5.52 4.41 -11.84
N LYS A 18 6.65 3.84 -11.43
CA LYS A 18 6.71 2.86 -10.36
C LYS A 18 7.06 3.56 -9.05
N LYS A 19 6.27 3.31 -8.03
CA LYS A 19 6.40 3.99 -6.73
C LYS A 19 6.58 2.92 -5.65
N VAL A 20 7.82 2.79 -5.16
CA VAL A 20 8.19 1.77 -4.18
C VAL A 20 8.23 2.43 -2.80
N ILE A 21 7.35 1.98 -1.91
CA ILE A 21 7.15 2.58 -0.59
C ILE A 21 7.47 1.56 0.50
N GLN A 22 8.58 1.80 1.17
CA GLN A 22 9.05 1.00 2.28
C GLN A 22 8.67 1.66 3.60
N GLY A 23 8.18 0.87 4.56
CA GLY A 23 7.87 1.43 5.88
C GLY A 23 7.18 0.44 6.80
N GLY A 24 7.24 0.73 8.09
CA GLY A 24 6.58 -0.07 9.11
C GLY A 24 5.05 0.03 9.06
N THR A 25 4.39 -0.83 9.82
CA THR A 25 2.93 -0.95 9.85
C THR A 25 2.21 0.36 10.18
N SER A 26 2.81 1.20 11.03
CA SER A 26 2.21 2.46 11.50
C SER A 26 2.61 3.67 10.67
N ALA A 27 3.28 3.49 9.55
CA ALA A 27 3.77 4.59 8.72
C ALA A 27 2.66 5.28 7.88
N GLY A 28 1.47 4.69 7.82
CA GLY A 28 0.35 5.26 7.07
C GLY A 28 0.43 5.02 5.57
N LYS A 29 1.07 3.94 5.13
CA LYS A 29 1.22 3.62 3.70
C LYS A 29 -0.14 3.43 3.01
N THR A 30 -0.98 2.54 3.52
CA THR A 30 -2.28 2.23 2.94
C THR A 30 -3.23 3.44 3.01
N PHE A 31 -3.28 4.11 4.17
CA PHE A 31 -4.08 5.33 4.35
C PHE A 31 -3.53 6.53 3.59
N GLY A 32 -2.33 6.43 3.04
CA GLY A 32 -1.75 7.44 2.17
C GLY A 32 -2.00 7.17 0.69
N ILE A 33 -1.83 5.91 0.26
CA ILE A 33 -1.97 5.50 -1.14
C ILE A 33 -3.43 5.48 -1.57
N LEU A 34 -4.33 4.86 -0.79
CA LEU A 34 -5.74 4.72 -1.16
C LEU A 34 -6.44 6.06 -1.42
N PRO A 35 -6.28 7.11 -0.60
CA PRO A 35 -6.88 8.41 -0.91
C PRO A 35 -6.44 8.99 -2.26
N ILE A 36 -5.18 8.78 -2.63
CA ILE A 36 -4.66 9.23 -3.92
C ILE A 36 -5.35 8.48 -5.06
N LEU A 37 -5.51 7.16 -4.94
CA LEU A 37 -6.19 6.35 -5.95
C LEU A 37 -7.67 6.71 -6.08
N ILE A 38 -8.34 6.92 -4.95
CA ILE A 38 -9.76 7.35 -4.92
C ILE A 38 -9.92 8.69 -5.64
N ASP A 39 -9.07 9.65 -5.32
CA ASP A 39 -9.11 10.97 -5.92
C ASP A 39 -8.88 10.92 -7.44
N ARG A 40 -7.94 10.11 -7.89
CA ARG A 40 -7.70 9.90 -9.33
C ARG A 40 -8.92 9.31 -10.03
N CYS A 41 -9.57 8.33 -9.42
CA CYS A 41 -10.78 7.72 -9.97
C CYS A 41 -11.91 8.75 -10.11
N ILE A 42 -12.06 9.64 -9.14
CA ILE A 42 -13.09 10.68 -9.16
C ILE A 42 -12.81 11.71 -10.26
N ARG A 43 -11.56 12.05 -10.48
CA ARG A 43 -11.15 13.08 -11.46
C ARG A 43 -11.05 12.56 -12.88
N THR A 44 -10.75 11.28 -13.07
CA THR A 44 -10.48 10.70 -14.40
C THR A 44 -11.57 9.71 -14.76
N PRO A 45 -12.41 9.99 -15.76
CA PRO A 45 -13.45 9.05 -16.18
C PRO A 45 -12.85 7.74 -16.70
N ASN A 46 -13.53 6.64 -16.40
CA ASN A 46 -13.19 5.30 -16.91
C ASN A 46 -11.79 4.82 -16.53
N LEU A 47 -11.26 5.29 -15.40
CA LEU A 47 -9.96 4.84 -14.89
C LEU A 47 -10.10 3.48 -14.21
N GLU A 48 -9.31 2.53 -14.67
CA GLU A 48 -9.33 1.14 -14.17
C GLU A 48 -8.19 0.95 -13.18
N THR A 49 -8.52 0.72 -11.91
CA THR A 49 -7.55 0.54 -10.83
C THR A 49 -7.72 -0.83 -10.18
N SER A 50 -6.61 -1.56 -10.05
CA SER A 50 -6.57 -2.85 -9.38
C SER A 50 -5.71 -2.75 -8.12
N VAL A 51 -6.26 -3.20 -6.99
CA VAL A 51 -5.54 -3.34 -5.70
C VAL A 51 -5.39 -4.83 -5.42
N VAL A 52 -4.15 -5.28 -5.29
CA VAL A 52 -3.79 -6.70 -5.23
C VAL A 52 -3.00 -7.00 -3.97
N SER A 53 -3.30 -8.11 -3.33
CA SER A 53 -2.56 -8.61 -2.17
C SER A 53 -2.45 -10.14 -2.24
N GLU A 54 -1.84 -10.75 -1.22
CA GLU A 54 -1.57 -12.19 -1.20
C GLU A 54 -2.82 -13.06 -1.18
N SER A 55 -3.87 -12.62 -0.45
CA SER A 55 -5.10 -13.41 -0.28
C SER A 55 -6.32 -12.52 -0.07
N ILE A 56 -7.50 -13.08 -0.32
CA ILE A 56 -8.78 -12.39 -0.07
C ILE A 56 -8.98 -12.10 1.43
N PRO A 57 -8.76 -13.04 2.36
CA PRO A 57 -8.86 -12.71 3.78
C PRO A 57 -7.95 -11.57 4.20
N HIS A 58 -6.75 -11.51 3.65
CA HIS A 58 -5.78 -10.43 3.92
C HIS A 58 -6.31 -9.08 3.41
N LEU A 59 -6.82 -9.05 2.19
CA LEU A 59 -7.46 -7.85 1.61
C LEU A 59 -8.63 -7.35 2.47
N ARG A 60 -9.51 -8.25 2.90
CA ARG A 60 -10.68 -7.89 3.70
C ARG A 60 -10.30 -7.26 5.04
N ARG A 61 -9.26 -7.75 5.68
CA ARG A 61 -8.77 -7.21 6.96
C ARG A 61 -7.89 -5.98 6.81
N GLY A 62 -7.33 -5.77 5.64
CA GLY A 62 -6.41 -4.67 5.34
C GLY A 62 -6.99 -3.63 4.39
N CYS A 63 -6.58 -3.69 3.11
CA CYS A 63 -6.92 -2.66 2.11
C CYS A 63 -8.41 -2.40 1.93
N ILE A 64 -9.25 -3.44 1.90
CA ILE A 64 -10.70 -3.25 1.72
C ILE A 64 -11.28 -2.52 2.93
N ARG A 65 -10.92 -2.95 4.13
CA ARG A 65 -11.36 -2.30 5.37
C ARG A 65 -10.96 -0.82 5.39
N ASP A 66 -9.72 -0.53 5.03
CA ASP A 66 -9.20 0.84 5.01
C ASP A 66 -9.86 1.67 3.91
N PHE A 67 -10.07 1.09 2.74
CA PHE A 67 -10.78 1.74 1.64
C PHE A 67 -12.19 2.17 2.05
N LEU A 68 -12.96 1.25 2.63
CA LEU A 68 -14.32 1.55 3.08
C LEU A 68 -14.32 2.63 4.17
N LYS A 69 -13.39 2.56 5.10
CA LYS A 69 -13.24 3.56 6.15
C LYS A 69 -12.94 4.95 5.56
N ILE A 70 -12.02 5.05 4.61
CA ILE A 70 -11.69 6.32 3.95
C ILE A 70 -12.90 6.87 3.20
N MET A 71 -13.60 6.02 2.45
CA MET A 71 -14.79 6.42 1.70
C MET A 71 -15.90 6.96 2.61
N LEU A 72 -16.10 6.32 3.76
CA LEU A 72 -17.07 6.78 4.77
C LEU A 72 -16.62 8.08 5.43
N LEU A 73 -15.37 8.18 5.84
CA LEU A 73 -14.83 9.39 6.47
C LEU A 73 -14.84 10.62 5.57
N THR A 74 -14.70 10.40 4.27
CA THR A 74 -14.73 11.48 3.27
C THR A 74 -16.12 11.73 2.69
N ASN A 75 -17.13 11.04 3.21
CA ASN A 75 -18.52 11.15 2.78
C ASN A 75 -18.73 10.84 1.29
N ARG A 76 -17.98 9.87 0.78
CA ARG A 76 -17.98 9.46 -0.64
C ARG A 76 -18.60 8.09 -0.89
N PHE A 77 -18.84 7.31 0.18
CA PHE A 77 -19.35 5.96 0.04
C PHE A 77 -20.82 5.93 -0.36
N LYS A 78 -21.13 5.17 -1.41
CA LYS A 78 -22.50 4.85 -1.83
C LYS A 78 -22.63 3.33 -1.93
N ASP A 79 -23.53 2.76 -1.13
CA ASP A 79 -23.70 1.31 -1.05
C ASP A 79 -24.04 0.68 -2.41
N SER A 80 -24.83 1.37 -3.24
CA SER A 80 -25.18 0.91 -4.58
C SER A 80 -24.00 0.80 -5.55
N GLN A 81 -22.89 1.45 -5.25
CA GLN A 81 -21.67 1.42 -6.08
C GLN A 81 -20.66 0.36 -5.62
N TRP A 82 -20.89 -0.27 -4.47
CA TRP A 82 -20.01 -1.30 -3.93
C TRP A 82 -20.57 -2.69 -4.22
N ASN A 83 -19.87 -3.46 -5.08
CA ASN A 83 -20.21 -4.85 -5.35
C ASN A 83 -19.39 -5.77 -4.42
N ARG A 84 -20.06 -6.36 -3.44
CA ARG A 84 -19.44 -7.21 -2.42
C ARG A 84 -18.97 -8.57 -2.96
N SER A 85 -19.56 -9.03 -4.03
CA SER A 85 -19.18 -10.32 -4.65
C SER A 85 -17.90 -10.18 -5.48
N SER A 86 -17.83 -9.14 -6.32
CA SER A 86 -16.67 -8.90 -7.17
C SER A 86 -15.60 -8.04 -6.48
N LEU A 87 -15.88 -7.55 -5.25
CA LEU A 87 -15.01 -6.65 -4.50
C LEU A 87 -14.58 -5.44 -5.35
N THR A 88 -15.57 -4.81 -6.00
CA THR A 88 -15.32 -3.69 -6.92
C THR A 88 -16.20 -2.50 -6.55
N TYR A 89 -15.59 -1.34 -6.42
CA TYR A 89 -16.31 -0.07 -6.26
C TYR A 89 -16.29 0.69 -7.58
N THR A 90 -17.48 0.96 -8.13
CA THR A 90 -17.62 1.70 -9.39
C THR A 90 -18.09 3.11 -9.12
N PHE A 91 -17.30 4.10 -9.51
CA PHE A 91 -17.61 5.52 -9.37
C PHE A 91 -18.61 5.97 -10.44
N THR A 92 -19.27 7.10 -10.19
CA THR A 92 -20.32 7.63 -11.08
C THR A 92 -19.80 7.90 -12.50
N ASN A 93 -18.53 8.23 -12.66
CA ASN A 93 -17.90 8.52 -13.96
C ASN A 93 -17.39 7.29 -14.71
N GLY A 94 -17.72 6.08 -14.25
CA GLY A 94 -17.30 4.83 -14.86
C GLY A 94 -15.93 4.30 -14.40
N SER A 95 -15.20 5.07 -13.61
CA SER A 95 -13.96 4.59 -12.99
C SER A 95 -14.24 3.53 -11.94
N TYR A 96 -13.29 2.63 -11.69
CA TYR A 96 -13.47 1.65 -10.63
C TYR A 96 -12.16 1.34 -9.91
N ILE A 97 -12.32 0.83 -8.70
CA ILE A 97 -11.27 0.19 -7.92
C ILE A 97 -11.73 -1.23 -7.61
N GLU A 98 -10.99 -2.20 -8.12
CA GLU A 98 -11.23 -3.62 -7.85
C GLU A 98 -10.15 -4.18 -6.94
N PHE A 99 -10.53 -5.13 -6.09
CA PHE A 99 -9.64 -5.82 -5.17
C PHE A 99 -9.62 -7.30 -5.50
N PHE A 100 -8.43 -7.87 -5.72
CA PHE A 100 -8.29 -9.31 -5.91
C PHE A 100 -6.95 -9.80 -5.37
N SER A 101 -6.80 -11.12 -5.27
CA SER A 101 -5.58 -11.72 -4.74
C SER A 101 -4.78 -12.44 -5.81
N VAL A 102 -3.49 -12.65 -5.54
CA VAL A 102 -2.61 -13.40 -6.43
C VAL A 102 -2.96 -14.90 -6.49
N GLU A 103 -3.83 -15.37 -5.61
CA GLU A 103 -4.36 -16.73 -5.64
C GLU A 103 -5.41 -16.95 -6.74
N GLN A 104 -5.78 -15.90 -7.46
CA GLN A 104 -6.77 -15.94 -8.56
C GLN A 104 -6.05 -15.83 -9.91
N PRO A 105 -5.60 -16.96 -10.52
CA PRO A 105 -4.79 -16.92 -11.74
C PRO A 105 -5.44 -16.21 -12.91
N ASP A 106 -6.76 -16.35 -13.06
CA ASP A 106 -7.50 -15.71 -14.15
C ASP A 106 -7.43 -14.18 -14.07
N LYS A 107 -7.41 -13.64 -12.84
CA LYS A 107 -7.28 -12.20 -12.60
C LYS A 107 -5.90 -11.69 -12.95
N LEU A 108 -4.84 -12.49 -12.75
CA LEU A 108 -3.48 -12.11 -13.06
C LEU A 108 -3.23 -11.99 -14.56
N ARG A 109 -3.87 -12.83 -15.38
CA ARG A 109 -3.58 -12.97 -16.79
C ARG A 109 -4.65 -12.37 -17.72
N GLY A 110 -5.83 -12.08 -17.19
CA GLY A 110 -7.01 -11.83 -18.01
C GLY A 110 -7.28 -10.36 -18.36
N ALA A 111 -6.91 -9.43 -17.53
CA ALA A 111 -7.34 -8.05 -17.66
C ALA A 111 -6.19 -7.05 -17.73
N ARG A 112 -6.41 -5.95 -18.42
CA ARG A 112 -5.54 -4.76 -18.40
C ARG A 112 -6.11 -3.73 -17.45
N ARG A 113 -5.27 -2.82 -16.99
CA ARG A 113 -5.64 -1.72 -16.08
C ARG A 113 -4.78 -0.49 -16.34
N ASN A 114 -5.24 0.64 -15.81
CA ASN A 114 -4.46 1.88 -15.86
C ASN A 114 -3.55 2.01 -14.65
N VAL A 115 -4.03 1.62 -13.47
CA VAL A 115 -3.30 1.80 -12.20
C VAL A 115 -3.29 0.49 -11.42
N LEU A 116 -2.14 0.15 -10.88
CA LEU A 116 -1.93 -1.04 -10.04
C LEU A 116 -1.43 -0.61 -8.67
N TYR A 117 -1.97 -1.24 -7.62
CA TYR A 117 -1.44 -1.15 -6.28
C TYR A 117 -1.20 -2.55 -5.72
N VAL A 118 0.06 -2.91 -5.51
CA VAL A 118 0.45 -4.18 -4.88
C VAL A 118 0.71 -3.92 -3.40
N ASN A 119 -0.22 -4.37 -2.59
CA ASN A 119 -0.20 -4.17 -1.13
C ASN A 119 0.53 -5.32 -0.46
N GLU A 120 1.43 -4.98 0.47
CA GLU A 120 2.29 -5.94 1.15
C GLU A 120 3.03 -6.86 0.16
N ALA A 121 3.74 -6.22 -0.74
CA ALA A 121 4.38 -6.86 -1.88
C ALA A 121 5.41 -7.93 -1.49
N ASN A 122 5.94 -7.86 -0.27
CA ASN A 122 6.85 -8.89 0.25
C ASN A 122 6.19 -10.27 0.37
N ASN A 123 4.86 -10.34 0.37
CA ASN A 123 4.10 -11.61 0.36
C ASN A 123 3.59 -12.00 -1.03
N VAL A 124 3.92 -11.24 -2.06
CA VAL A 124 3.50 -11.46 -3.44
C VAL A 124 4.68 -12.00 -4.24
N PRO A 125 4.54 -13.13 -4.95
CA PRO A 125 5.62 -13.65 -5.80
C PRO A 125 5.97 -12.68 -6.93
N PHE A 126 7.25 -12.62 -7.29
CA PHE A 126 7.71 -11.74 -8.39
C PHE A 126 7.02 -12.06 -9.71
N GLU A 127 6.79 -13.33 -9.99
CA GLU A 127 6.09 -13.76 -11.21
C GLU A 127 4.68 -13.17 -11.31
N ALA A 128 3.95 -13.12 -10.18
CA ALA A 128 2.63 -12.50 -10.13
C ALA A 128 2.73 -10.99 -10.43
N TYR A 129 3.68 -10.31 -9.82
CA TYR A 129 3.94 -8.90 -10.11
C TYR A 129 4.24 -8.68 -11.60
N GLN A 130 5.07 -9.52 -12.21
CA GLN A 130 5.38 -9.40 -13.64
C GLN A 130 4.14 -9.53 -14.52
N GLN A 131 3.26 -10.49 -14.21
CA GLN A 131 2.00 -10.66 -14.94
C GLN A 131 1.10 -9.43 -14.84
N LEU A 132 1.05 -8.82 -13.66
CA LEU A 132 0.25 -7.62 -13.43
C LEU A 132 0.87 -6.39 -14.08
N SER A 133 2.18 -6.20 -13.95
CA SER A 133 2.86 -4.99 -14.43
C SER A 133 2.84 -4.84 -15.94
N ILE A 134 2.99 -5.92 -16.68
CA ILE A 134 2.95 -5.88 -18.17
C ILE A 134 1.54 -5.57 -18.70
N ARG A 135 0.52 -5.66 -17.85
CA ARG A 135 -0.87 -5.33 -18.17
C ARG A 135 -1.33 -4.01 -17.56
N THR A 136 -0.40 -3.24 -17.02
CA THR A 136 -0.68 -1.94 -16.39
C THR A 136 -0.07 -0.83 -17.24
N SER A 137 -0.92 0.06 -17.75
CA SER A 137 -0.49 1.14 -18.64
C SER A 137 0.06 2.36 -17.93
N GLY A 138 -0.35 2.60 -16.69
CA GLY A 138 0.01 3.78 -15.90
C GLY A 138 0.78 3.45 -14.64
N ASP A 139 0.46 4.14 -13.56
CA ASP A 139 1.20 4.07 -12.30
C ASP A 139 1.09 2.72 -11.59
N ILE A 140 2.19 2.30 -11.00
CA ILE A 140 2.29 1.11 -10.18
C ILE A 140 2.78 1.52 -8.79
N TRP A 141 1.95 1.26 -7.78
CA TRP A 141 2.25 1.49 -6.37
C TRP A 141 2.62 0.17 -5.71
N ILE A 142 3.71 0.14 -4.97
CA ILE A 142 4.20 -1.08 -4.30
C ILE A 142 4.54 -0.71 -2.87
N ASP A 143 3.85 -1.29 -1.89
CA ASP A 143 4.18 -1.06 -0.49
C ASP A 143 4.59 -2.35 0.22
N PHE A 144 5.38 -2.24 1.26
CA PHE A 144 5.80 -3.37 2.07
C PHE A 144 6.44 -2.94 3.39
N ASN A 145 6.45 -3.86 4.35
CA ASN A 145 7.26 -3.74 5.55
C ASN A 145 8.66 -4.29 5.25
N PRO A 146 9.73 -3.60 5.65
CA PRO A 146 11.09 -3.98 5.26
C PRO A 146 11.66 -5.10 6.14
N THR A 147 11.03 -6.25 6.19
CA THR A 147 11.48 -7.41 6.96
C THR A 147 12.68 -8.10 6.34
N ALA A 148 12.83 -8.00 5.03
CA ALA A 148 13.94 -8.57 4.27
C ALA A 148 14.05 -7.91 2.90
N ASN A 149 15.20 -8.07 2.24
CA ASN A 149 15.35 -7.77 0.82
C ASN A 149 14.52 -8.75 -0.02
N PHE A 150 13.85 -8.23 -1.04
CA PHE A 150 13.08 -9.07 -1.96
C PHE A 150 13.04 -8.41 -3.35
N TRP A 151 12.17 -8.92 -4.26
CA TRP A 151 12.16 -8.47 -5.66
C TRP A 151 11.92 -6.97 -5.84
N ALA A 152 11.19 -6.31 -4.93
CA ALA A 152 10.97 -4.87 -5.06
C ALA A 152 12.28 -4.08 -5.00
N HIS A 153 13.23 -4.51 -4.15
CA HIS A 153 14.55 -3.91 -4.07
C HIS A 153 15.42 -4.30 -5.26
N LYS A 154 15.41 -5.59 -5.60
CA LYS A 154 16.34 -6.17 -6.59
C LYS A 154 15.95 -5.83 -8.04
N GLU A 155 14.65 -5.78 -8.32
CA GLU A 155 14.14 -5.74 -9.71
C GLU A 155 13.44 -4.44 -10.06
N VAL A 156 13.00 -3.63 -9.08
CA VAL A 156 12.16 -2.46 -9.35
C VAL A 156 12.79 -1.16 -8.86
N ALA A 157 13.22 -1.08 -7.62
CA ALA A 157 13.61 0.17 -6.96
C ALA A 157 14.76 0.91 -7.67
N GLY A 158 15.65 0.19 -8.34
CA GLY A 158 16.78 0.77 -9.07
C GLY A 158 16.49 1.14 -10.53
N ASN A 159 15.27 0.94 -11.01
CA ASN A 159 14.92 1.27 -12.39
C ASN A 159 14.81 2.79 -12.59
N ASP A 160 15.10 3.26 -13.81
CA ASP A 160 15.02 4.69 -14.16
C ASP A 160 13.61 5.27 -13.99
N ASP A 161 12.58 4.42 -14.13
CA ASP A 161 11.17 4.80 -14.04
C ASP A 161 10.58 4.56 -12.63
N ALA A 162 11.41 4.40 -11.61
CA ALA A 162 10.97 4.12 -10.25
C ALA A 162 11.39 5.21 -9.26
N ASP A 163 10.47 5.53 -8.36
CA ASP A 163 10.75 6.27 -7.12
C ASP A 163 10.84 5.28 -5.98
N PHE A 164 11.74 5.53 -5.03
CA PHE A 164 11.83 4.76 -3.80
C PHE A 164 11.81 5.71 -2.61
N ILE A 165 10.88 5.52 -1.68
CA ILE A 165 10.83 6.29 -0.44
C ILE A 165 10.65 5.39 0.78
N THR A 166 11.10 5.88 1.92
CA THR A 166 10.87 5.26 3.22
C THR A 166 9.94 6.16 4.04
N LEU A 167 8.85 5.57 4.54
CA LEU A 167 7.94 6.23 5.47
C LEU A 167 8.08 5.61 6.85
N THR A 168 7.93 6.42 7.89
CA THR A 168 7.95 5.97 9.27
C THR A 168 6.69 6.44 10.01
N TYR A 169 6.51 5.99 11.24
CA TYR A 169 5.41 6.44 12.09
C TYR A 169 5.39 7.97 12.28
N LEU A 170 6.54 8.63 12.14
CA LEU A 170 6.65 10.08 12.24
C LEU A 170 5.98 10.82 11.08
N ASP A 171 5.78 10.14 9.95
CA ASP A 171 5.07 10.69 8.80
C ASP A 171 3.54 10.57 8.93
N ASN A 172 3.07 9.89 9.97
CA ASN A 172 1.65 9.61 10.20
C ASN A 172 1.13 10.35 11.44
N GLU A 173 0.78 11.63 11.27
CA GLU A 173 0.27 12.47 12.34
C GLU A 173 -1.10 12.03 12.86
N ALA A 174 -1.81 11.19 12.11
CA ALA A 174 -3.10 10.63 12.52
C ALA A 174 -2.98 9.45 13.50
N LEU A 175 -1.77 8.97 13.74
CA LEU A 175 -1.52 7.82 14.61
C LEU A 175 -1.83 8.18 16.08
N PRO A 176 -2.62 7.36 16.80
CA PRO A 176 -2.89 7.60 18.23
C PRO A 176 -1.61 7.65 19.05
N GLN A 177 -1.54 8.56 20.01
CA GLN A 177 -0.37 8.73 20.87
C GLN A 177 -0.03 7.46 21.68
N THR A 178 -1.02 6.65 22.02
CA THR A 178 -0.78 5.36 22.67
C THR A 178 0.08 4.44 21.84
N ILE A 179 -0.15 4.43 20.53
CA ILE A 179 0.64 3.60 19.59
C ILE A 179 2.03 4.21 19.39
N VAL A 180 2.14 5.52 19.28
CA VAL A 180 3.43 6.21 19.20
C VAL A 180 4.30 5.88 20.41
N LYS A 181 3.73 5.92 21.60
CA LYS A 181 4.45 5.56 22.85
C LYS A 181 4.93 4.11 22.83
N ASP A 182 4.12 3.19 22.35
CA ASP A 182 4.51 1.78 22.26
C ASP A 182 5.65 1.56 21.27
N ILE A 183 5.62 2.25 20.12
CA ILE A 183 6.71 2.20 19.15
C ILE A 183 8.00 2.77 19.78
N GLU A 184 7.92 3.88 20.46
CA GLU A 184 9.09 4.53 21.07
C GLU A 184 9.64 3.76 22.27
N ARG A 185 8.80 2.99 22.98
CA ARG A 185 9.28 2.04 23.99
C ARG A 185 10.18 0.96 23.38
N ALA A 186 9.87 0.52 22.18
CA ALA A 186 10.71 -0.44 21.45
C ALA A 186 12.11 0.14 21.20
N ARG A 187 12.23 1.42 20.90
CA ARG A 187 13.51 2.11 20.76
C ARG A 187 14.37 1.99 22.04
N GLU A 188 13.76 2.19 23.19
CA GLU A 188 14.46 2.05 24.47
C GLU A 188 14.90 0.60 24.73
N LYS A 189 14.02 -0.38 24.45
CA LYS A 189 14.33 -1.80 24.60
C LYS A 189 15.42 -2.26 23.63
N ALA A 190 15.56 -1.58 22.48
CA ALA A 190 16.56 -1.91 21.46
C ALA A 190 18.00 -1.74 21.96
N LYS A 191 18.22 -0.94 23.01
CA LYS A 191 19.54 -0.72 23.58
C LYS A 191 20.16 -2.00 24.17
N ASP A 192 19.31 -2.89 24.68
CA ASP A 192 19.74 -4.09 25.41
C ASP A 192 19.27 -5.40 24.78
N SER A 193 18.67 -5.38 23.58
CA SER A 193 18.08 -6.56 22.96
C SER A 193 18.22 -6.55 21.45
N THR A 194 18.82 -7.59 20.89
CA THR A 194 18.94 -7.80 19.44
C THR A 194 17.55 -7.90 18.79
N TYR A 195 16.62 -8.59 19.44
CA TYR A 195 15.24 -8.70 18.97
C TYR A 195 14.59 -7.32 18.84
N TRP A 196 14.65 -6.49 19.89
CA TRP A 196 14.05 -5.16 19.87
C TRP A 196 14.80 -4.20 18.97
N SER A 197 16.11 -4.36 18.81
CA SER A 197 16.90 -3.58 17.85
C SER A 197 16.44 -3.84 16.42
N ASN A 198 16.24 -5.11 16.05
CA ASN A 198 15.70 -5.48 14.74
C ASN A 198 14.27 -4.98 14.56
N TRP A 199 13.42 -5.14 15.57
CA TRP A 199 12.04 -4.66 15.55
C TRP A 199 11.98 -3.15 15.34
N TRP A 200 12.79 -2.39 16.07
CA TRP A 200 12.87 -0.94 15.95
C TRP A 200 13.36 -0.52 14.56
N GLN A 201 14.34 -1.19 14.02
CA GLN A 201 14.88 -0.92 12.69
C GLN A 201 13.78 -1.05 11.62
N VAL A 202 13.01 -2.13 11.67
CA VAL A 202 11.94 -2.40 10.69
C VAL A 202 10.75 -1.48 10.90
N TYR A 203 10.17 -1.48 12.09
CA TYR A 203 8.87 -0.85 12.34
C TYR A 203 8.99 0.60 12.81
N GLY A 204 10.09 0.98 13.44
CA GLY A 204 10.33 2.36 13.86
C GLY A 204 11.04 3.20 12.79
N LEU A 205 12.12 2.69 12.25
CA LEU A 205 12.95 3.41 11.28
C LEU A 205 12.61 3.12 9.82
N GLY A 206 11.79 2.12 9.54
CA GLY A 206 11.41 1.73 8.19
C GLY A 206 12.57 1.16 7.37
N GLN A 207 13.57 0.60 8.01
CA GLN A 207 14.78 0.07 7.39
C GLN A 207 14.76 -1.46 7.33
N ILE A 208 15.49 -2.02 6.37
CA ILE A 208 15.56 -3.48 6.25
C ILE A 208 16.17 -4.08 7.51
N GLY A 209 15.44 -5.02 8.11
CA GLY A 209 15.90 -5.72 9.29
C GLY A 209 16.80 -6.89 8.98
N SER A 210 17.43 -7.45 10.03
CA SER A 210 18.19 -8.67 9.96
C SER A 210 17.32 -9.86 10.35
N LEU A 211 17.33 -10.92 9.52
CA LEU A 211 16.62 -12.16 9.81
C LEU A 211 17.37 -13.02 10.84
N ASP A 212 18.63 -12.72 11.10
CA ASP A 212 19.52 -13.46 12.00
C ASP A 212 19.53 -12.89 13.43
N GLY A 213 18.50 -12.10 13.72
CA GLY A 213 18.38 -11.46 15.01
C GLY A 213 17.64 -12.26 16.05
#